data_eb3203e0a4129af82384526789d869bd
#
_entry.id   eb3203e0a4129af82384526789d869bd
#
_cell.length_a   1.000
_cell.length_b   1.000
_cell.length_c   1.000
_cell.angle_alpha   90.00
_cell.angle_beta   90.00
_cell.angle_gamma   90.00
#
_symmetry.space_group_name_H-M   'P 1'
#
loop_
_entity.id
_entity.type
_entity.pdbx_description
1 polymer ?
#
loop_
_entity_poly.entity_id
_entity_poly.type
_entity_poly.pdbx_seq_one_letter_code
_entity_poly.pdbx_strand_id
1 'polypeptide(L)'
;MCKAFSCIATRKKVYWKIGLDSHEDIKDKFKLNDNSDKLVPIEIIPVEGYMNMKNPKKYPKAWKFTFDDNCPDWWKQSHEKRCWKALELWYKEINKIIDWKYIKSIKNPLETKPKKMTIKHIKSLKRWKEANDSVWASVRDSVRASVWASVWDSVGAYISSYFTIGKWKDTDNKKGVNPFKCMIDLWNAGYVPSYDGNKWRLHTRDGIVWEGKIKE
;
A
#
# COMPACT_ATOMS: atom_id res chain seq x y z
N MET A 1 -9.09 -4.12 -8.45
CA MET A 1 -8.32 -3.50 -7.34
C MET A 1 -9.27 -2.62 -6.57
N CYS A 2 -9.61 -3.00 -5.37
CA CYS A 2 -10.58 -2.30 -4.54
C CYS A 2 -10.02 -0.95 -4.08
N LYS A 3 -10.86 0.07 -4.09
CA LYS A 3 -10.38 1.47 -4.04
C LYS A 3 -10.12 2.01 -2.64
N ALA A 4 -10.62 1.39 -1.59
CA ALA A 4 -10.33 1.70 -0.19
C ALA A 4 -10.95 0.71 0.79
N PHE A 5 -12.27 0.71 0.94
CA PHE A 5 -12.98 -0.20 1.82
C PHE A 5 -13.98 -1.02 1.00
N SER A 6 -13.81 -2.34 1.03
CA SER A 6 -14.69 -3.30 0.39
C SER A 6 -15.43 -4.11 1.43
N CYS A 7 -16.70 -4.35 1.21
CA CYS A 7 -17.49 -5.23 2.05
C CYS A 7 -18.59 -5.93 1.25
N ILE A 8 -19.10 -7.02 1.81
CA ILE A 8 -20.31 -7.70 1.32
C ILE A 8 -21.40 -7.55 2.35
N ALA A 9 -22.49 -6.95 1.93
CA ALA A 9 -23.68 -6.83 2.77
C ALA A 9 -24.71 -7.92 2.46
N THR A 10 -25.39 -8.37 3.49
CA THR A 10 -26.58 -9.21 3.40
C THR A 10 -27.74 -8.50 4.11
N ARG A 11 -28.95 -9.08 4.03
CA ARG A 11 -30.10 -8.57 4.80
C ARG A 11 -29.80 -8.42 6.31
N LYS A 12 -28.89 -9.25 6.87
CA LYS A 12 -28.62 -9.32 8.31
C LYS A 12 -27.27 -8.77 8.73
N LYS A 13 -26.22 -8.96 7.92
CA LYS A 13 -24.82 -8.69 8.31
C LYS A 13 -24.04 -7.96 7.21
N VAL A 14 -22.93 -7.36 7.59
CA VAL A 14 -21.89 -6.84 6.71
C VAL A 14 -20.60 -7.61 7.00
N TYR A 15 -19.98 -8.13 5.96
CA TYR A 15 -18.76 -8.92 6.02
C TYR A 15 -17.60 -8.11 5.46
N TRP A 16 -16.55 -8.00 6.21
CA TRP A 16 -15.31 -7.33 5.84
C TRP A 16 -14.17 -7.82 6.73
N LYS A 17 -12.94 -7.64 6.30
CA LYS A 17 -11.75 -7.91 7.12
C LYS A 17 -10.58 -7.10 6.61
N ILE A 18 -9.70 -6.61 7.51
CA ILE A 18 -8.42 -5.99 7.12
C ILE A 18 -7.57 -6.99 6.35
N GLY A 19 -6.96 -6.53 5.25
CA GLY A 19 -6.14 -7.33 4.35
C GLY A 19 -6.94 -8.14 3.33
N LEU A 20 -8.27 -7.99 3.29
CA LEU A 20 -9.12 -8.49 2.21
C LEU A 20 -9.72 -7.28 1.49
N ASP A 21 -9.32 -7.09 0.25
CA ASP A 21 -9.69 -5.94 -0.56
C ASP A 21 -10.48 -6.32 -1.82
N SER A 22 -10.65 -7.60 -2.10
CA SER A 22 -11.55 -8.11 -3.13
C SER A 22 -12.82 -8.73 -2.53
N HIS A 23 -13.93 -8.61 -3.25
CA HIS A 23 -15.18 -9.24 -2.84
C HIS A 23 -15.07 -10.78 -2.86
N GLU A 24 -14.28 -11.34 -3.77
CA GLU A 24 -14.03 -12.78 -3.84
C GLU A 24 -13.31 -13.29 -2.60
N ASP A 25 -12.22 -12.61 -2.18
CA ASP A 25 -11.50 -12.97 -0.96
C ASP A 25 -12.39 -12.89 0.29
N ILE A 26 -13.32 -11.91 0.30
CA ILE A 26 -14.30 -11.78 1.39
C ILE A 26 -15.30 -12.95 1.35
N LYS A 27 -15.83 -13.33 0.16
CA LYS A 27 -16.72 -14.48 -0.01
C LYS A 27 -16.05 -15.76 0.48
N ASP A 28 -14.83 -16.02 0.04
CA ASP A 28 -14.04 -17.19 0.41
C ASP A 28 -13.78 -17.24 1.91
N LYS A 29 -13.32 -16.12 2.47
CA LYS A 29 -13.01 -16.03 3.90
C LYS A 29 -14.18 -16.33 4.80
N PHE A 30 -15.37 -15.86 4.43
CA PHE A 30 -16.59 -16.01 5.23
C PHE A 30 -17.48 -17.15 4.72
N LYS A 31 -17.02 -17.91 3.71
CA LYS A 31 -17.73 -19.04 3.10
C LYS A 31 -19.15 -18.63 2.66
N LEU A 32 -19.24 -17.48 2.00
CA LEU A 32 -20.50 -16.97 1.47
C LEU A 32 -20.78 -17.64 0.13
N ASN A 33 -21.92 -18.28 0.02
CA ASN A 33 -22.37 -18.85 -1.25
C ASN A 33 -22.73 -17.73 -2.22
N ASP A 34 -22.24 -17.84 -3.45
CA ASP A 34 -22.51 -16.86 -4.50
C ASP A 34 -23.98 -16.97 -4.95
N ASN A 35 -24.80 -16.21 -4.26
CA ASN A 35 -26.21 -16.04 -4.60
C ASN A 35 -26.45 -14.54 -4.71
N SER A 36 -26.47 -14.03 -5.92
CA SER A 36 -26.57 -12.62 -6.27
C SER A 36 -27.75 -11.92 -5.57
N ASP A 37 -28.86 -12.62 -5.33
CA ASP A 37 -30.03 -12.05 -4.67
C ASP A 37 -29.87 -11.81 -3.17
N LYS A 38 -28.81 -12.35 -2.57
CA LYS A 38 -28.59 -12.30 -1.11
C LYS A 38 -27.31 -11.55 -0.71
N LEU A 39 -26.35 -11.46 -1.61
CA LEU A 39 -25.06 -10.79 -1.39
C LEU A 39 -25.03 -9.50 -2.17
N VAL A 40 -24.58 -8.43 -1.54
CA VAL A 40 -24.44 -7.11 -2.17
C VAL A 40 -22.99 -6.65 -1.98
N PRO A 41 -22.17 -6.74 -3.04
CA PRO A 41 -20.82 -6.21 -3.04
C PRO A 41 -20.86 -4.67 -3.02
N ILE A 42 -20.08 -4.08 -2.10
CA ILE A 42 -20.09 -2.63 -1.87
C ILE A 42 -18.66 -2.14 -1.74
N GLU A 43 -18.39 -1.03 -2.39
CA GLU A 43 -17.17 -0.23 -2.19
C GLU A 43 -17.51 1.14 -1.60
N ILE A 44 -16.71 1.54 -0.62
CA ILE A 44 -16.78 2.89 -0.06
C ILE A 44 -15.40 3.53 -0.22
N ILE A 45 -15.35 4.59 -1.02
CA ILE A 45 -14.11 5.23 -1.46
C ILE A 45 -14.03 6.68 -0.99
N PRO A 46 -12.84 7.19 -0.60
CA PRO A 46 -12.67 8.59 -0.30
C PRO A 46 -12.81 9.46 -1.55
N VAL A 47 -13.55 10.57 -1.46
CA VAL A 47 -13.80 11.47 -2.60
C VAL A 47 -12.58 12.33 -2.93
N GLU A 48 -11.80 12.73 -1.94
CA GLU A 48 -10.64 13.61 -2.08
C GLU A 48 -9.30 12.88 -1.93
N GLY A 49 -9.27 11.58 -2.28
CA GLY A 49 -8.07 10.74 -2.20
C GLY A 49 -7.71 10.32 -0.77
N TYR A 50 -6.68 9.48 -0.67
CA TYR A 50 -6.28 8.83 0.59
C TYR A 50 -5.83 9.78 1.71
N MET A 51 -5.49 11.03 1.37
CA MET A 51 -5.04 12.01 2.38
C MET A 51 -6.14 12.38 3.38
N ASN A 52 -7.41 12.19 3.04
CA ASN A 52 -8.55 12.43 3.94
C ASN A 52 -8.89 11.24 4.84
N MET A 53 -8.21 10.12 4.72
CA MET A 53 -8.35 8.98 5.65
C MET A 53 -8.06 9.34 7.12
N LYS A 54 -7.45 10.50 7.38
CA LYS A 54 -7.19 10.98 8.75
C LYS A 54 -8.44 11.43 9.51
N ASN A 55 -9.53 11.74 8.84
CA ASN A 55 -10.66 12.35 9.50
C ASN A 55 -11.99 11.72 9.08
N PRO A 56 -12.35 10.56 9.69
CA PRO A 56 -13.64 9.92 9.44
C PRO A 56 -14.82 10.80 9.89
N LYS A 57 -14.57 11.89 10.66
CA LYS A 57 -15.61 12.83 11.09
C LYS A 57 -16.19 13.65 9.92
N LYS A 58 -15.52 13.70 8.78
CA LYS A 58 -16.06 14.34 7.56
C LYS A 58 -17.01 13.43 6.76
N TYR A 59 -17.15 12.20 7.18
CA TYR A 59 -18.08 11.23 6.74
C TYR A 59 -19.57 11.65 6.95
N PRO A 60 -20.55 11.45 5.99
CA PRO A 60 -20.33 10.78 4.71
C PRO A 60 -19.80 11.68 3.59
N LYS A 61 -19.65 12.99 3.78
CA LYS A 61 -19.32 13.95 2.71
C LYS A 61 -17.97 13.70 2.03
N ALA A 62 -17.01 13.09 2.77
CA ALA A 62 -15.68 12.79 2.25
C ALA A 62 -15.56 11.39 1.61
N TRP A 63 -16.62 10.62 1.59
CA TRP A 63 -16.62 9.26 1.09
C TRP A 63 -17.81 9.02 0.16
N LYS A 64 -17.60 8.22 -0.88
CA LYS A 64 -18.63 7.82 -1.83
C LYS A 64 -18.96 6.34 -1.61
N PHE A 65 -20.23 6.06 -1.41
CA PHE A 65 -20.79 4.72 -1.39
C PHE A 65 -21.12 4.26 -2.81
N THR A 66 -20.71 3.05 -3.17
CA THR A 66 -20.95 2.49 -4.52
C THR A 66 -21.35 1.03 -4.41
N PHE A 67 -22.37 0.64 -5.14
CA PHE A 67 -22.66 -0.76 -5.42
C PHE A 67 -21.76 -1.21 -6.58
N ASP A 68 -21.19 -2.41 -6.51
CA ASP A 68 -20.48 -3.00 -7.65
C ASP A 68 -21.47 -3.63 -8.62
N ASP A 69 -22.58 -4.15 -8.09
CA ASP A 69 -23.71 -4.72 -8.84
C ASP A 69 -24.96 -3.87 -8.67
N ASN A 70 -26.06 -4.34 -9.24
CA ASN A 70 -27.35 -3.70 -9.08
C ASN A 70 -27.81 -3.68 -7.62
N CYS A 71 -28.42 -2.58 -7.20
CA CYS A 71 -29.05 -2.48 -5.91
C CYS A 71 -30.29 -3.39 -5.86
N PRO A 72 -30.36 -4.38 -4.96
CA PRO A 72 -31.49 -5.27 -4.90
C PRO A 72 -32.75 -4.61 -4.30
N ASP A 73 -33.94 -5.03 -4.68
CA ASP A 73 -35.23 -4.47 -4.25
C ASP A 73 -35.42 -4.45 -2.72
N TRP A 74 -34.80 -5.40 -2.03
CA TRP A 74 -34.87 -5.47 -0.57
C TRP A 74 -33.96 -4.48 0.17
N TRP A 75 -33.10 -3.75 -0.55
CA TRP A 75 -32.18 -2.80 0.07
C TRP A 75 -32.92 -1.65 0.72
N LYS A 76 -32.47 -1.27 1.91
CA LYS A 76 -33.02 -0.16 2.71
C LYS A 76 -31.88 0.70 3.26
N GLN A 77 -32.17 1.93 3.60
CA GLN A 77 -31.22 2.83 4.22
C GLN A 77 -30.56 2.24 5.50
N SER A 78 -31.26 1.36 6.21
CA SER A 78 -30.70 0.66 7.36
C SER A 78 -29.54 -0.28 7.00
N HIS A 79 -29.51 -0.82 5.78
CA HIS A 79 -28.41 -1.66 5.29
C HIS A 79 -27.19 -0.78 4.98
N GLU A 80 -27.41 0.34 4.33
CA GLU A 80 -26.35 1.33 4.07
C GLU A 80 -25.72 1.84 5.36
N LYS A 81 -26.53 2.23 6.37
CA LYS A 81 -26.03 2.63 7.70
C LYS A 81 -25.12 1.57 8.34
N ARG A 82 -25.41 0.28 8.14
CA ARG A 82 -24.54 -0.80 8.65
C ARG A 82 -23.21 -0.88 7.91
N CYS A 83 -23.19 -0.67 6.60
CA CYS A 83 -21.95 -0.62 5.82
C CYS A 83 -21.08 0.55 6.26
N TRP A 84 -21.70 1.68 6.52
CA TRP A 84 -21.02 2.83 7.04
C TRP A 84 -20.44 2.57 8.44
N LYS A 85 -21.15 1.94 9.32
CA LYS A 85 -20.62 1.51 10.62
C LYS A 85 -19.46 0.52 10.49
N ALA A 86 -19.51 -0.36 9.49
CA ALA A 86 -18.42 -1.27 9.18
C ALA A 86 -17.16 -0.50 8.73
N LEU A 87 -17.31 0.52 7.87
CA LEU A 87 -16.21 1.42 7.51
C LEU A 87 -15.58 2.10 8.73
N GLU A 88 -16.39 2.59 9.68
CA GLU A 88 -15.86 3.21 10.90
C GLU A 88 -15.02 2.23 11.73
N LEU A 89 -15.46 0.99 11.84
CA LEU A 89 -14.72 -0.06 12.54
C LEU A 89 -13.43 -0.41 11.81
N TRP A 90 -13.49 -0.61 10.48
CA TRP A 90 -12.32 -0.83 9.65
C TRP A 90 -11.32 0.31 9.77
N TYR A 91 -11.79 1.54 9.72
CA TYR A 91 -10.94 2.72 9.86
C TYR A 91 -10.22 2.77 11.21
N LYS A 92 -10.92 2.43 12.31
CA LYS A 92 -10.30 2.32 13.63
C LYS A 92 -9.21 1.27 13.69
N GLU A 93 -9.45 0.12 13.07
CA GLU A 93 -8.46 -0.97 13.04
C GLU A 93 -7.26 -0.63 12.15
N ILE A 94 -7.48 -0.06 10.97
CA ILE A 94 -6.37 0.29 10.08
C ILE A 94 -5.49 1.39 10.66
N ASN A 95 -6.04 2.31 11.41
CA ASN A 95 -5.26 3.34 12.11
C ASN A 95 -4.34 2.80 13.21
N LYS A 96 -4.56 1.58 13.69
CA LYS A 96 -3.64 0.93 14.63
C LYS A 96 -2.38 0.40 13.94
N ILE A 97 -2.46 0.10 12.64
CA ILE A 97 -1.36 -0.47 11.86
C ILE A 97 -0.66 0.55 10.96
N ILE A 98 -1.27 1.73 10.75
CA ILE A 98 -0.66 2.82 9.99
C ILE A 98 0.21 3.67 10.91
N ASP A 99 1.50 3.79 10.61
CA ASP A 99 2.41 4.70 11.30
C ASP A 99 2.36 6.10 10.65
N TRP A 100 1.38 6.89 11.04
CA TRP A 100 1.20 8.26 10.54
C TRP A 100 2.39 9.18 10.83
N LYS A 101 3.11 8.95 11.93
CA LYS A 101 4.30 9.74 12.26
C LYS A 101 5.42 9.43 11.27
N TYR A 102 5.60 8.15 10.97
CA TYR A 102 6.61 7.71 10.00
C TYR A 102 6.30 8.22 8.60
N ILE A 103 5.04 8.07 8.14
CA ILE A 103 4.59 8.60 6.84
C ILE A 103 4.91 10.07 6.69
N LYS A 104 4.60 10.88 7.70
CA LYS A 104 4.88 12.32 7.69
C LYS A 104 6.36 12.65 7.65
N SER A 105 7.23 11.72 8.03
CA SER A 105 8.68 11.90 8.01
C SER A 105 9.30 11.63 6.64
N ILE A 106 8.55 10.97 5.73
CA ILE A 106 9.01 10.66 4.37
C ILE A 106 8.95 11.93 3.53
N LYS A 107 10.06 12.26 2.92
CA LYS A 107 10.21 13.45 2.06
C LYS A 107 10.11 13.04 0.59
N ASN A 108 9.58 13.94 -0.24
CA ASN A 108 9.71 13.80 -1.67
C ASN A 108 11.20 13.99 -2.06
N PRO A 109 11.87 12.98 -2.61
CA PRO A 109 13.30 13.07 -2.92
C PRO A 109 13.59 14.10 -4.00
N LEU A 110 12.66 14.37 -4.92
CA LEU A 110 12.82 15.34 -6.00
C LEU A 110 12.67 16.79 -5.54
N GLU A 111 12.00 17.02 -4.39
CA GLU A 111 11.88 18.35 -3.76
C GLU A 111 12.93 18.55 -2.66
N THR A 112 13.52 17.46 -2.17
CA THR A 112 14.52 17.49 -1.10
C THR A 112 15.86 17.92 -1.66
N LYS A 113 16.50 18.93 -1.02
CA LYS A 113 17.89 19.27 -1.34
C LYS A 113 18.78 18.07 -1.07
N PRO A 114 19.56 17.60 -2.07
CA PRO A 114 20.42 16.43 -1.91
C PRO A 114 21.45 16.65 -0.80
N LYS A 115 21.61 15.66 0.07
CA LYS A 115 22.70 15.64 1.04
C LYS A 115 24.01 15.29 0.33
N LYS A 116 25.13 15.61 0.96
CA LYS A 116 26.45 15.15 0.46
C LYS A 116 26.49 13.63 0.42
N MET A 117 26.87 13.07 -0.73
CA MET A 117 27.02 11.63 -0.92
C MET A 117 28.01 11.05 0.08
N THR A 118 27.65 9.92 0.67
CA THR A 118 28.50 9.19 1.63
C THR A 118 28.36 7.68 1.39
N ILE A 119 29.30 6.93 1.93
CA ILE A 119 29.26 5.46 1.90
C ILE A 119 27.98 4.88 2.55
N LYS A 120 27.35 5.63 3.47
CA LYS A 120 26.07 5.21 4.06
C LYS A 120 24.96 5.12 3.02
N HIS A 121 24.92 6.02 2.04
CA HIS A 121 23.93 5.99 0.99
C HIS A 121 24.12 4.77 0.05
N ILE A 122 25.38 4.43 -0.25
CA ILE A 122 25.68 3.21 -1.02
C ILE A 122 25.33 1.95 -0.24
N LYS A 123 25.60 1.91 1.09
CA LYS A 123 25.13 0.80 1.95
C LYS A 123 23.60 0.70 2.01
N SER A 124 22.89 1.83 2.01
CA SER A 124 21.42 1.82 1.95
C SER A 124 20.93 1.27 0.60
N LEU A 125 21.57 1.63 -0.50
CA LEU A 125 21.27 1.10 -1.82
C LEU A 125 21.52 -0.41 -1.92
N LYS A 126 22.62 -0.91 -1.34
CA LYS A 126 22.90 -2.35 -1.26
C LYS A 126 21.80 -3.10 -0.49
N ARG A 127 21.43 -2.63 0.70
CA ARG A 127 20.35 -3.23 1.51
C ARG A 127 19.01 -3.20 0.80
N TRP A 128 18.73 -2.13 0.06
CA TRP A 128 17.51 -2.05 -0.72
C TRP A 128 17.50 -3.09 -1.86
N LYS A 129 18.63 -3.26 -2.60
CA LYS A 129 18.79 -4.33 -3.58
C LYS A 129 18.50 -5.70 -2.95
N GLU A 130 19.12 -6.01 -1.81
CA GLU A 130 18.93 -7.28 -1.09
C GLU A 130 17.47 -7.53 -0.70
N ALA A 131 16.78 -6.52 -0.14
CA ALA A 131 15.37 -6.62 0.20
C ALA A 131 14.49 -6.83 -1.04
N ASN A 132 14.83 -6.17 -2.13
CA ASN A 132 14.15 -6.25 -3.39
C ASN A 132 14.33 -7.62 -4.06
N ASP A 133 15.55 -8.11 -4.12
CA ASP A 133 15.87 -9.42 -4.69
C ASP A 133 15.10 -10.55 -3.96
N SER A 134 14.92 -10.43 -2.64
CA SER A 134 14.14 -11.38 -1.84
C SER A 134 12.65 -11.36 -2.21
N VAL A 135 12.06 -10.19 -2.44
CA VAL A 135 10.67 -10.05 -2.87
C VAL A 135 10.49 -10.58 -4.29
N TRP A 136 11.43 -10.25 -5.21
CA TRP A 136 11.38 -10.67 -6.60
C TRP A 136 11.63 -12.16 -6.81
N ALA A 137 12.40 -12.81 -5.94
CA ALA A 137 12.58 -14.25 -5.99
C ALA A 137 11.25 -15.01 -5.84
N SER A 138 10.26 -14.41 -5.15
CA SER A 138 8.92 -15.00 -4.97
C SER A 138 7.92 -14.65 -6.10
N VAL A 139 8.24 -13.65 -6.96
CA VAL A 139 7.32 -13.13 -7.98
C VAL A 139 7.81 -13.42 -9.41
N ARG A 140 8.94 -14.12 -9.58
CA ARG A 140 9.72 -14.25 -10.83
C ARG A 140 8.99 -14.81 -12.06
N ASP A 141 7.80 -15.37 -11.92
CA ASP A 141 7.15 -16.05 -13.05
C ASP A 141 6.26 -15.18 -13.95
N SER A 142 6.10 -13.90 -13.68
CA SER A 142 5.09 -13.11 -14.41
C SER A 142 5.50 -11.75 -15.01
N VAL A 143 6.67 -11.15 -14.73
CA VAL A 143 6.94 -9.78 -15.24
C VAL A 143 8.39 -9.54 -15.67
N ARG A 144 8.61 -9.53 -16.98
CA ARG A 144 9.83 -9.05 -17.65
C ARG A 144 9.67 -7.58 -18.05
N ALA A 145 10.17 -6.64 -17.25
CA ALA A 145 10.58 -5.31 -17.76
C ALA A 145 11.36 -4.52 -16.69
N SER A 146 12.62 -4.23 -16.94
CA SER A 146 13.57 -3.62 -16.01
C SER A 146 13.20 -2.21 -15.49
N VAL A 147 12.53 -1.40 -16.30
CA VAL A 147 12.10 -0.05 -15.89
C VAL A 147 10.88 -0.11 -14.99
N TRP A 148 9.95 -1.01 -15.26
CA TRP A 148 8.78 -1.23 -14.41
C TRP A 148 9.17 -1.77 -13.04
N ALA A 149 10.18 -2.64 -12.97
CA ALA A 149 10.67 -3.16 -11.71
C ALA A 149 11.10 -2.04 -10.75
N SER A 150 11.94 -1.10 -11.18
CA SER A 150 12.42 -0.03 -10.29
C SER A 150 11.32 0.92 -9.83
N VAL A 151 10.29 1.16 -10.64
CA VAL A 151 9.12 1.95 -10.26
C VAL A 151 8.25 1.21 -9.24
N TRP A 152 7.97 -0.06 -9.49
CA TRP A 152 7.17 -0.89 -8.57
C TRP A 152 7.86 -1.07 -7.22
N ASP A 153 9.18 -1.20 -7.20
CA ASP A 153 9.97 -1.31 -5.98
C ASP A 153 9.89 -0.05 -5.14
N SER A 154 9.98 1.11 -5.80
CA SER A 154 9.82 2.41 -5.13
C SER A 154 8.39 2.57 -4.59
N VAL A 155 7.37 2.17 -5.35
CA VAL A 155 5.97 2.17 -4.91
C VAL A 155 5.76 1.17 -3.78
N GLY A 156 6.32 -0.02 -3.86
CA GLY A 156 6.27 -1.04 -2.80
C GLY A 156 6.91 -0.53 -1.51
N ALA A 157 8.09 0.05 -1.59
CA ALA A 157 8.77 0.66 -0.45
C ALA A 157 7.96 1.81 0.15
N TYR A 158 7.38 2.66 -0.69
CA TYR A 158 6.52 3.76 -0.27
C TYR A 158 5.27 3.24 0.45
N ILE A 159 4.52 2.33 -0.17
CA ILE A 159 3.30 1.75 0.42
C ILE A 159 3.65 1.02 1.73
N SER A 160 4.72 0.22 1.73
CA SER A 160 5.14 -0.56 2.89
C SER A 160 5.49 0.31 4.10
N SER A 161 5.95 1.54 3.85
CA SER A 161 6.27 2.48 4.90
C SER A 161 5.06 2.97 5.70
N TYR A 162 3.84 2.79 5.16
CA TYR A 162 2.61 3.17 5.85
C TYR A 162 2.23 2.22 6.99
N PHE A 163 2.80 1.03 7.05
CA PHE A 163 2.36 -0.02 7.96
C PHE A 163 3.42 -0.38 8.98
N THR A 164 3.00 -0.55 10.24
CA THR A 164 3.82 -1.11 11.32
C THR A 164 3.76 -2.64 11.30
N ILE A 165 4.30 -3.25 10.23
CA ILE A 165 4.24 -4.70 10.05
C ILE A 165 5.39 -5.36 10.82
N GLY A 166 5.06 -6.30 11.69
CA GLY A 166 6.04 -7.00 12.52
C GLY A 166 6.97 -7.95 11.75
N LYS A 167 6.46 -8.57 10.68
CA LYS A 167 7.24 -9.42 9.78
C LYS A 167 6.69 -9.31 8.36
N TRP A 168 7.56 -9.13 7.40
CA TRP A 168 7.22 -9.08 5.98
C TRP A 168 7.34 -10.48 5.37
N LYS A 169 6.33 -10.87 4.62
CA LYS A 169 6.38 -12.09 3.82
C LYS A 169 7.48 -11.95 2.77
N ASP A 170 8.13 -13.05 2.44
CA ASP A 170 9.14 -13.14 1.39
C ASP A 170 10.37 -12.22 1.59
N THR A 171 10.65 -11.83 2.84
CA THR A 171 11.87 -11.10 3.20
C THR A 171 12.52 -11.71 4.45
N ASP A 172 13.85 -11.75 4.48
CA ASP A 172 14.64 -12.25 5.62
C ASP A 172 14.87 -11.19 6.71
N ASN A 173 13.97 -10.23 6.81
CA ASN A 173 14.10 -9.18 7.81
C ASN A 173 13.74 -9.66 9.24
N LYS A 174 14.41 -9.08 10.22
CA LYS A 174 14.05 -9.27 11.62
C LYS A 174 12.65 -8.73 11.91
N LYS A 175 11.90 -9.44 12.76
CA LYS A 175 10.58 -8.98 13.21
C LYS A 175 10.65 -7.53 13.71
N GLY A 176 9.72 -6.69 13.25
CA GLY A 176 9.62 -5.28 13.62
C GLY A 176 10.56 -4.34 12.84
N VAL A 177 11.35 -4.85 11.90
CA VAL A 177 12.21 -4.04 11.02
C VAL A 177 11.58 -3.94 9.65
N ASN A 178 11.29 -2.72 9.18
CA ASN A 178 10.85 -2.52 7.80
C ASN A 178 12.05 -2.74 6.85
N PRO A 179 12.01 -3.74 5.96
CA PRO A 179 13.11 -4.04 5.03
C PRO A 179 13.36 -2.89 4.04
N PHE A 180 12.34 -2.09 3.73
CA PHE A 180 12.40 -0.97 2.80
C PHE A 180 12.81 0.36 3.45
N LYS A 181 13.15 0.36 4.74
CA LYS A 181 13.63 1.58 5.43
C LYS A 181 14.83 2.21 4.74
N CYS A 182 15.70 1.40 4.16
CA CYS A 182 16.88 1.86 3.42
C CYS A 182 16.51 2.73 2.19
N MET A 183 15.40 2.42 1.50
CA MET A 183 14.89 3.25 0.40
C MET A 183 14.40 4.60 0.91
N ILE A 184 13.67 4.60 2.01
CA ILE A 184 13.15 5.84 2.60
C ILE A 184 14.28 6.71 3.13
N ASP A 185 15.34 6.11 3.67
CA ASP A 185 16.55 6.83 4.07
C ASP A 185 17.23 7.52 2.87
N LEU A 186 17.21 6.87 1.68
CA LEU A 186 17.69 7.49 0.43
C LEU A 186 16.78 8.65 0.00
N TRP A 187 15.46 8.47 -0.01
CA TRP A 187 14.52 9.55 -0.34
C TRP A 187 14.66 10.75 0.59
N ASN A 188 14.79 10.50 1.89
CA ASN A 188 15.01 11.56 2.89
C ASN A 188 16.38 12.25 2.76
N ALA A 189 17.28 11.65 2.00
CA ALA A 189 18.56 12.25 1.62
C ALA A 189 18.52 12.93 0.24
N GLY A 190 17.38 12.89 -0.48
CA GLY A 190 17.20 13.47 -1.80
C GLY A 190 17.67 12.58 -2.93
N TYR A 191 17.71 11.26 -2.72
CA TYR A 191 18.16 10.30 -3.72
C TYR A 191 17.05 9.36 -4.17
N VAL A 192 16.98 9.12 -5.48
CA VAL A 192 16.12 8.12 -6.12
C VAL A 192 17.02 7.10 -6.82
N PRO A 193 17.01 5.83 -6.42
CA PRO A 193 17.76 4.80 -7.10
C PRO A 193 17.05 4.34 -8.37
N SER A 194 17.84 3.94 -9.37
CA SER A 194 17.39 3.20 -10.55
C SER A 194 18.41 2.15 -10.96
N TYR A 195 17.98 1.13 -11.70
CA TYR A 195 18.80 0.07 -12.23
C TYR A 195 18.46 -0.17 -13.70
N ASP A 196 19.47 -0.23 -14.58
CA ASP A 196 19.30 -0.42 -16.02
C ASP A 196 19.59 -1.85 -16.51
N GLY A 197 19.69 -2.81 -15.59
CA GLY A 197 20.10 -4.19 -15.89
C GLY A 197 21.60 -4.44 -15.75
N ASN A 198 22.42 -3.39 -15.68
CA ASN A 198 23.89 -3.49 -15.58
C ASN A 198 24.46 -2.68 -14.41
N LYS A 199 23.97 -1.44 -14.25
CA LYS A 199 24.48 -0.51 -13.24
C LYS A 199 23.34 0.10 -12.43
N TRP A 200 23.65 0.40 -11.19
CA TRP A 200 22.81 1.20 -10.31
C TRP A 200 23.14 2.67 -10.47
N ARG A 201 22.11 3.53 -10.39
CA ARG A 201 22.26 4.99 -10.38
C ARG A 201 21.53 5.57 -9.16
N LEU A 202 22.09 6.65 -8.62
CA LEU A 202 21.38 7.52 -7.69
C LEU A 202 21.13 8.85 -8.38
N HIS A 203 19.87 9.18 -8.52
CA HIS A 203 19.39 10.43 -9.08
C HIS A 203 19.05 11.40 -7.96
N THR A 204 19.19 12.67 -8.27
CA THR A 204 18.65 13.78 -7.47
C THR A 204 17.80 14.64 -8.38
N ARG A 205 17.20 15.70 -7.85
CA ARG A 205 16.52 16.72 -8.66
C ARG A 205 17.44 17.37 -9.71
N ASP A 206 18.75 17.35 -9.48
CA ASP A 206 19.74 18.01 -10.31
C ASP A 206 20.45 17.04 -11.30
N GLY A 207 20.06 15.75 -11.30
CA GLY A 207 20.58 14.71 -12.18
C GLY A 207 21.21 13.52 -11.46
N ILE A 208 21.99 12.72 -12.20
CA ILE A 208 22.69 11.54 -11.67
C ILE A 208 23.92 12.01 -10.89
N VAL A 209 24.02 11.58 -9.62
CA VAL A 209 25.15 11.94 -8.73
C VAL A 209 26.06 10.76 -8.42
N TRP A 210 25.62 9.55 -8.76
CA TRP A 210 26.41 8.34 -8.62
C TRP A 210 25.92 7.26 -9.59
N GLU A 211 26.87 6.53 -10.13
CA GLU A 211 26.63 5.34 -10.96
C GLU A 211 27.66 4.26 -10.60
N GLY A 212 27.26 3.00 -10.53
CA GLY A 212 28.17 1.91 -10.23
C GLY A 212 27.50 0.54 -10.14
N LYS A 213 28.34 -0.50 -10.11
CA LYS A 213 27.90 -1.86 -9.80
C LYS A 213 27.94 -2.04 -8.27
N ILE A 214 26.88 -2.59 -7.71
CA ILE A 214 26.86 -3.03 -6.32
C ILE A 214 27.38 -4.46 -6.32
N LYS A 215 28.60 -4.65 -5.83
CA LYS A 215 29.19 -6.00 -5.65
C LYS A 215 28.36 -6.74 -4.59
N GLU A 216 28.11 -7.98 -4.85
CA GLU A 216 27.51 -8.93 -3.92
C GLU A 216 28.29 -9.06 -2.62
#